data_36db97d76d0cbb3e2e143b01be7122fc
#
_entry.id   36db97d76d0cbb3e2e143b01be7122fc
#
_cell.length_a   1.000
_cell.length_b   1.000
_cell.length_c   1.000
_cell.angle_alpha   90.00
_cell.angle_beta   90.00
_cell.angle_gamma   90.00
#
_symmetry.space_group_name_H-M   'P 1'
#
loop_
_entity.id
_entity.type
_entity.pdbx_description
1 polymer ?
#
loop_
_entity_poly.entity_id
_entity_poly.type
_entity_poly.pdbx_seq_one_letter_code
_entity_poly.pdbx_strand_id
1 'polypeptide(L)'
;SLLVSADGTDLLVDAGISARRIKQSLALLGLTPDDLSAILISHEHTDHTAGLATLLKHHPIPLYATGGTAFYLRPRLPQLDSCLRPVSPGSSFPVGSAQVTVFATSHDAGESVDYRVDCGDAAVGILTDTGFVPEPAAAALTGVDLLVLESNHDVEWLRSGPYPYSLKQRILGQRGPVSYTHLRAHETDSYL
;
A
#
# COMPACT_ATOMS: atom_id res chain seq x y z
N SER A 1 -6.02 -2.81 3.73
CA SER A 1 -6.55 -3.13 2.39
C SER A 1 -7.42 -2.01 1.88
N LEU A 2 -7.20 -1.55 0.67
CA LEU A 2 -7.92 -0.47 0.00
C LEU A 2 -8.38 -0.98 -1.39
N LEU A 3 -9.61 -0.67 -1.79
CA LEU A 3 -10.08 -0.91 -3.16
C LEU A 3 -10.07 0.41 -3.94
N VAL A 4 -9.43 0.41 -5.09
CA VAL A 4 -9.54 1.47 -6.10
C VAL A 4 -10.34 0.90 -7.26
N SER A 5 -11.49 1.51 -7.55
CA SER A 5 -12.42 1.04 -8.59
C SER A 5 -12.77 2.18 -9.51
N ALA A 6 -12.47 2.04 -10.79
CA ALA A 6 -12.78 3.02 -11.83
C ALA A 6 -12.82 2.35 -13.22
N ASP A 7 -13.78 2.73 -14.04
CA ASP A 7 -13.91 2.33 -15.46
C ASP A 7 -13.78 0.81 -15.70
N GLY A 8 -14.38 0.01 -14.82
CA GLY A 8 -14.35 -1.45 -14.93
C GLY A 8 -13.00 -2.09 -14.53
N THR A 9 -12.13 -1.33 -13.88
CA THR A 9 -10.87 -1.81 -13.30
C THR A 9 -10.96 -1.75 -11.78
N ASP A 10 -10.80 -2.90 -11.13
CA ASP A 10 -10.87 -3.05 -9.68
C ASP A 10 -9.50 -3.51 -9.14
N LEU A 11 -8.81 -2.62 -8.43
CA LEU A 11 -7.49 -2.85 -7.86
C LEU A 11 -7.58 -2.97 -6.34
N LEU A 12 -7.16 -4.08 -5.79
CA LEU A 12 -7.01 -4.24 -4.34
C LEU A 12 -5.57 -3.87 -3.94
N VAL A 13 -5.40 -2.80 -3.19
CA VAL A 13 -4.10 -2.45 -2.61
C VAL A 13 -4.02 -3.05 -1.21
N ASP A 14 -3.09 -3.94 -1.04
CA ASP A 14 -2.87 -4.81 0.10
C ASP A 14 -4.06 -5.72 0.47
N ALA A 15 -3.75 -6.84 1.09
CA ALA A 15 -4.69 -7.84 1.56
C ALA A 15 -4.46 -8.17 3.05
N GLY A 16 -4.32 -7.13 3.87
CA GLY A 16 -3.94 -7.23 5.29
C GLY A 16 -5.04 -7.72 6.23
N ILE A 17 -6.30 -7.72 5.78
CA ILE A 17 -7.41 -8.33 6.49
C ILE A 17 -7.68 -9.75 5.98
N SER A 18 -8.44 -10.56 6.72
CA SER A 18 -8.73 -11.93 6.30
C SER A 18 -9.46 -11.98 4.95
N ALA A 19 -9.20 -13.00 4.14
CA ALA A 19 -9.87 -13.22 2.85
C ALA A 19 -11.40 -13.24 2.99
N ARG A 20 -11.94 -13.75 4.12
CA ARG A 20 -13.37 -13.69 4.41
C ARG A 20 -13.88 -12.25 4.48
N ARG A 21 -13.16 -11.36 5.19
CA ARG A 21 -13.55 -9.94 5.30
C ARG A 21 -13.40 -9.22 3.97
N ILE A 22 -12.35 -9.50 3.19
CA ILE A 22 -12.20 -8.97 1.84
C ILE A 22 -13.42 -9.34 0.99
N LYS A 23 -13.79 -10.63 0.94
CA LYS A 23 -14.98 -11.10 0.21
C LYS A 23 -16.27 -10.41 0.66
N GLN A 24 -16.46 -10.25 1.96
CA GLN A 24 -17.62 -9.55 2.51
C GLN A 24 -17.66 -8.07 2.11
N SER A 25 -16.51 -7.38 2.14
CA SER A 25 -16.43 -5.97 1.74
C SER A 25 -16.66 -5.79 0.24
N LEU A 26 -16.11 -6.66 -0.60
CA LEU A 26 -16.37 -6.67 -2.05
C LEU A 26 -17.86 -6.90 -2.35
N ALA A 27 -18.49 -7.85 -1.66
CA ALA A 27 -19.90 -8.15 -1.84
C ALA A 27 -20.83 -6.95 -1.52
N LEU A 28 -20.47 -6.08 -0.58
CA LEU A 28 -21.21 -4.85 -0.29
C LEU A 28 -21.20 -3.87 -1.48
N LEU A 29 -20.22 -4.00 -2.35
CA LEU A 29 -20.08 -3.20 -3.58
C LEU A 29 -20.57 -3.95 -4.82
N GLY A 30 -21.18 -5.15 -4.65
CA GLY A 30 -21.62 -5.99 -5.75
C GLY A 30 -20.50 -6.74 -6.47
N LEU A 31 -19.30 -6.80 -5.88
CA LEU A 31 -18.11 -7.43 -6.44
C LEU A 31 -17.80 -8.77 -5.77
N THR A 32 -17.06 -9.58 -6.47
CA THR A 32 -16.42 -10.81 -5.97
C THR A 32 -14.91 -10.71 -6.13
N PRO A 33 -14.10 -11.61 -5.53
CA PRO A 33 -12.67 -11.62 -5.79
C PRO A 33 -12.28 -11.89 -7.26
N ASP A 34 -13.15 -12.53 -8.04
CA ASP A 34 -12.90 -12.82 -9.44
C ASP A 34 -13.08 -11.59 -10.34
N ASP A 35 -13.69 -10.52 -9.83
CA ASP A 35 -13.82 -9.23 -10.51
C ASP A 35 -12.57 -8.37 -10.34
N LEU A 36 -11.68 -8.72 -9.38
CA LEU A 36 -10.44 -7.97 -9.17
C LEU A 36 -9.50 -8.11 -10.37
N SER A 37 -9.14 -6.98 -10.96
CA SER A 37 -8.17 -6.91 -12.07
C SER A 37 -6.76 -7.22 -11.60
N ALA A 38 -6.40 -6.81 -10.37
CA ALA A 38 -5.11 -7.09 -9.75
C ALA A 38 -5.12 -6.86 -8.23
N ILE A 39 -4.12 -7.44 -7.57
CA ILE A 39 -3.71 -7.08 -6.21
C ILE A 39 -2.34 -6.42 -6.29
N LEU A 40 -2.20 -5.24 -5.68
CA LEU A 40 -0.95 -4.49 -5.55
C LEU A 40 -0.47 -4.63 -4.11
N ILE A 41 0.75 -5.10 -3.88
CA ILE A 41 1.29 -5.29 -2.52
C ILE A 41 2.40 -4.27 -2.27
N SER A 42 2.20 -3.48 -1.22
CA SER A 42 3.16 -2.48 -0.78
C SER A 42 4.42 -3.13 -0.19
N HIS A 43 4.26 -4.09 0.71
CA HIS A 43 5.34 -4.85 1.34
C HIS A 43 4.84 -6.14 2.02
N GLU A 44 5.76 -6.96 2.56
CA GLU A 44 5.49 -8.32 3.03
C GLU A 44 4.90 -8.46 4.45
N HIS A 45 4.72 -7.40 5.20
CA HIS A 45 4.21 -7.49 6.58
C HIS A 45 2.81 -8.10 6.65
N THR A 46 2.52 -8.74 7.77
CA THR A 46 1.29 -9.54 7.92
C THR A 46 0.02 -8.71 7.84
N ASP A 47 0.03 -7.49 8.34
CA ASP A 47 -1.08 -6.54 8.29
C ASP A 47 -1.35 -6.00 6.86
N HIS A 48 -0.45 -6.29 5.91
CA HIS A 48 -0.62 -6.04 4.47
C HIS A 48 -0.92 -7.30 3.66
N THR A 49 -0.66 -8.50 4.20
CA THR A 49 -0.67 -9.75 3.42
C THR A 49 -1.46 -10.91 4.02
N ALA A 50 -2.07 -10.77 5.22
CA ALA A 50 -2.71 -11.87 5.96
C ALA A 50 -3.79 -12.64 5.16
N GLY A 51 -4.51 -11.98 4.26
CA GLY A 51 -5.56 -12.58 3.43
C GLY A 51 -5.06 -13.26 2.16
N LEU A 52 -3.83 -12.96 1.70
CA LEU A 52 -3.34 -13.35 0.37
C LEU A 52 -3.37 -14.85 0.13
N ALA A 53 -2.81 -15.65 1.05
CA ALA A 53 -2.68 -17.09 0.85
C ALA A 53 -4.04 -17.76 0.59
N THR A 54 -5.06 -17.37 1.37
CA THR A 54 -6.42 -17.89 1.22
C THR A 54 -7.09 -17.34 -0.06
N LEU A 55 -6.87 -16.07 -0.37
CA LEU A 55 -7.49 -15.42 -1.53
C LEU A 55 -6.95 -16.05 -2.82
N LEU A 56 -5.63 -16.08 -3.00
CA LEU A 56 -4.96 -16.59 -4.19
C LEU A 56 -5.08 -18.11 -4.37
N LYS A 57 -5.35 -18.85 -3.28
CA LYS A 57 -5.64 -20.30 -3.39
C LYS A 57 -6.91 -20.58 -4.19
N HIS A 58 -7.88 -19.70 -4.14
CA HIS A 58 -9.21 -19.90 -4.75
C HIS A 58 -9.44 -19.00 -5.96
N HIS A 59 -8.71 -17.90 -6.09
CA HIS A 59 -8.87 -16.90 -7.13
C HIS A 59 -7.49 -16.56 -7.71
N PRO A 60 -7.21 -16.90 -8.99
CA PRO A 60 -5.91 -16.67 -9.63
C PRO A 60 -5.76 -15.22 -10.09
N ILE A 61 -5.73 -14.28 -9.13
CA ILE A 61 -5.66 -12.85 -9.38
C ILE A 61 -4.20 -12.46 -9.64
N PRO A 62 -3.88 -11.64 -10.67
CA PRO A 62 -2.55 -11.07 -10.86
C PRO A 62 -2.08 -10.31 -9.61
N LEU A 63 -0.88 -10.61 -9.12
CA LEU A 63 -0.27 -10.02 -7.93
C LEU A 63 0.96 -9.22 -8.33
N TYR A 64 0.92 -7.91 -8.13
CA TYR A 64 2.06 -7.02 -8.36
C TYR A 64 2.79 -6.77 -7.04
N ALA A 65 4.09 -7.05 -7.02
CA ALA A 65 4.95 -6.84 -5.86
C ALA A 65 6.41 -6.66 -6.32
N THR A 66 7.22 -6.02 -5.48
CA THR A 66 8.67 -5.91 -5.74
C THR A 66 9.38 -7.24 -5.55
N GLY A 67 10.60 -7.34 -6.08
CA GLY A 67 11.43 -8.53 -5.91
C GLY A 67 11.75 -8.82 -4.44
N GLY A 68 12.02 -7.78 -3.65
CA GLY A 68 12.26 -7.89 -2.21
C GLY A 68 11.04 -8.40 -1.46
N THR A 69 9.86 -7.81 -1.68
CA THR A 69 8.59 -8.28 -1.11
C THR A 69 8.29 -9.72 -1.51
N ALA A 70 8.43 -10.07 -2.79
CA ALA A 70 8.20 -11.43 -3.30
C ALA A 70 9.12 -12.46 -2.65
N PHE A 71 10.38 -12.11 -2.39
CA PHE A 71 11.33 -12.99 -1.69
C PHE A 71 10.81 -13.44 -0.32
N TYR A 72 10.27 -12.50 0.48
CA TYR A 72 9.72 -12.82 1.80
C TYR A 72 8.33 -13.47 1.76
N LEU A 73 7.55 -13.24 0.69
CA LEU A 73 6.24 -13.88 0.53
C LEU A 73 6.33 -15.33 0.05
N ARG A 74 7.34 -15.69 -0.77
CA ARG A 74 7.46 -17.01 -1.41
C ARG A 74 7.35 -18.18 -0.46
N PRO A 75 7.96 -18.21 0.75
CA PRO A 75 7.81 -19.32 1.68
C PRO A 75 6.37 -19.51 2.22
N ARG A 76 5.54 -18.46 2.17
CA ARG A 76 4.17 -18.45 2.71
C ARG A 76 3.09 -18.57 1.64
N LEU A 77 3.45 -18.39 0.36
CA LEU A 77 2.55 -18.36 -0.79
C LEU A 77 3.01 -19.35 -1.86
N PRO A 78 2.66 -20.64 -1.76
CA PRO A 78 3.10 -21.65 -2.75
C PRO A 78 2.68 -21.34 -4.20
N GLN A 79 1.57 -20.61 -4.38
CA GLN A 79 1.04 -20.18 -5.69
C GLN A 79 1.62 -18.86 -6.19
N LEU A 80 2.53 -18.22 -5.46
CA LEU A 80 3.04 -16.88 -5.79
C LEU A 80 3.58 -16.80 -7.22
N ASP A 81 4.43 -17.75 -7.60
CA ASP A 81 5.11 -17.70 -8.91
C ASP A 81 4.14 -17.83 -10.11
N SER A 82 2.93 -18.35 -9.91
CA SER A 82 1.90 -18.42 -10.97
C SER A 82 1.16 -17.11 -11.19
N CYS A 83 1.05 -16.26 -10.18
CA CYS A 83 0.30 -15.00 -10.24
C CYS A 83 1.19 -13.75 -10.18
N LEU A 84 2.45 -13.86 -9.76
CA LEU A 84 3.36 -12.73 -9.58
C LEU A 84 3.64 -12.00 -10.90
N ARG A 85 3.54 -10.68 -10.81
CA ARG A 85 3.99 -9.70 -11.82
C ARG A 85 4.99 -8.79 -11.11
N PRO A 86 6.29 -9.04 -11.27
CA PRO A 86 7.31 -8.27 -10.55
C PRO A 86 7.33 -6.81 -11.03
N VAL A 87 7.42 -5.89 -10.09
CA VAL A 87 7.55 -4.45 -10.33
C VAL A 87 8.78 -3.89 -9.63
N SER A 88 9.17 -2.69 -10.02
CA SER A 88 10.29 -1.98 -9.38
C SER A 88 9.90 -0.54 -9.06
N PRO A 89 10.46 0.05 -7.99
CA PRO A 89 10.29 1.48 -7.73
C PRO A 89 10.68 2.31 -8.96
N GLY A 90 9.88 3.33 -9.27
CA GLY A 90 10.04 4.19 -10.45
C GLY A 90 9.45 3.63 -11.74
N SER A 91 8.93 2.40 -11.74
CA SER A 91 8.23 1.82 -12.90
C SER A 91 6.76 2.23 -12.96
N SER A 92 6.18 2.17 -14.17
CA SER A 92 4.73 2.32 -14.39
C SER A 92 4.25 1.23 -15.34
N PHE A 93 3.03 0.74 -15.11
CA PHE A 93 2.43 -0.34 -15.91
C PHE A 93 0.90 -0.22 -15.97
N PRO A 94 0.27 -0.68 -17.05
CA PRO A 94 -1.18 -0.67 -17.17
C PRO A 94 -1.82 -1.87 -16.46
N VAL A 95 -3.00 -1.65 -15.85
CA VAL A 95 -3.92 -2.70 -15.39
C VAL A 95 -5.33 -2.30 -15.79
N GLY A 96 -5.95 -3.01 -16.71
CA GLY A 96 -7.25 -2.61 -17.27
C GLY A 96 -7.18 -1.23 -17.89
N SER A 97 -8.05 -0.31 -17.43
CA SER A 97 -8.06 1.10 -17.84
C SER A 97 -7.12 1.98 -17.03
N ALA A 98 -6.53 1.46 -15.94
CA ALA A 98 -5.68 2.22 -15.04
C ALA A 98 -4.20 2.17 -15.46
N GLN A 99 -3.48 3.27 -15.19
CA GLN A 99 -2.02 3.33 -15.20
C GLN A 99 -1.54 3.36 -13.74
N VAL A 100 -0.72 2.38 -13.35
CA VAL A 100 -0.17 2.28 -12.00
C VAL A 100 1.28 2.71 -12.01
N THR A 101 1.65 3.68 -11.17
CA THR A 101 3.03 4.11 -10.94
C THR A 101 3.49 3.67 -9.56
N VAL A 102 4.68 3.06 -9.49
CA VAL A 102 5.28 2.52 -8.27
C VAL A 102 6.34 3.48 -7.75
N PHE A 103 6.32 3.80 -6.48
CA PHE A 103 7.36 4.61 -5.85
C PHE A 103 7.82 3.99 -4.52
N ALA A 104 9.11 4.19 -4.19
CA ALA A 104 9.69 3.68 -2.95
C ALA A 104 9.15 4.42 -1.73
N THR A 105 8.95 3.70 -0.64
CA THR A 105 8.64 4.24 0.69
C THR A 105 9.80 4.01 1.66
N SER A 106 9.82 4.76 2.77
CA SER A 106 10.82 4.60 3.83
C SER A 106 10.25 3.75 4.95
N HIS A 107 10.33 2.42 4.80
CA HIS A 107 9.81 1.47 5.77
C HIS A 107 10.77 0.31 6.03
N ASP A 108 10.59 -0.37 7.17
CA ASP A 108 11.40 -1.52 7.59
C ASP A 108 10.87 -2.81 6.96
N ALA A 109 11.08 -2.95 5.65
CA ALA A 109 10.65 -4.08 4.84
C ALA A 109 11.69 -4.44 3.78
N GLY A 110 11.51 -5.53 3.07
CA GLY A 110 12.45 -6.04 2.09
C GLY A 110 12.69 -5.08 0.91
N GLU A 111 11.62 -4.52 0.36
CA GLU A 111 11.63 -3.49 -0.69
C GLU A 111 10.25 -2.83 -0.73
N SER A 112 10.03 -1.91 0.21
CA SER A 112 8.75 -1.25 0.40
C SER A 112 8.45 -0.23 -0.70
N VAL A 113 7.22 -0.28 -1.22
CA VAL A 113 6.70 0.62 -2.24
C VAL A 113 5.28 1.03 -1.91
N ASP A 114 4.82 2.09 -2.58
CA ASP A 114 3.41 2.42 -2.66
C ASP A 114 3.05 2.90 -4.07
N TYR A 115 1.81 3.32 -4.29
CA TYR A 115 1.23 3.39 -5.62
C TYR A 115 0.52 4.71 -5.88
N ARG A 116 0.68 5.21 -7.10
CA ARG A 116 -0.24 6.14 -7.74
C ARG A 116 -1.04 5.37 -8.78
N VAL A 117 -2.34 5.57 -8.81
CA VAL A 117 -3.25 4.96 -9.78
C VAL A 117 -3.95 6.08 -10.54
N ASP A 118 -3.70 6.17 -11.84
CA ASP A 118 -4.35 7.10 -12.74
C ASP A 118 -5.42 6.35 -13.56
N CYS A 119 -6.68 6.86 -13.53
CA CYS A 119 -7.81 6.33 -14.28
C CYS A 119 -8.52 7.49 -14.99
N GLY A 120 -8.43 7.55 -16.31
CA GLY A 120 -8.98 8.68 -17.08
C GLY A 120 -8.39 10.00 -16.62
N ASP A 121 -9.25 10.92 -16.17
CA ASP A 121 -8.85 12.25 -15.69
C ASP A 121 -8.65 12.30 -14.16
N ALA A 122 -8.79 11.18 -13.46
CA ALA A 122 -8.67 11.11 -12.01
C ALA A 122 -7.43 10.30 -11.56
N ALA A 123 -6.79 10.74 -10.50
CA ALA A 123 -5.62 10.10 -9.91
C ALA A 123 -5.78 9.89 -8.39
N VAL A 124 -5.44 8.69 -7.93
CA VAL A 124 -5.39 8.33 -6.51
C VAL A 124 -3.94 8.05 -6.11
N GLY A 125 -3.46 8.76 -5.11
CA GLY A 125 -2.19 8.48 -4.46
C GLY A 125 -2.40 7.67 -3.18
N ILE A 126 -1.56 6.69 -2.94
CA ILE A 126 -1.58 5.87 -1.73
C ILE A 126 -0.18 5.95 -1.13
N LEU A 127 -0.09 6.27 0.15
CA LEU A 127 1.17 6.30 0.89
C LEU A 127 0.91 5.82 2.31
N THR A 128 1.30 4.60 2.57
CA THR A 128 1.17 3.94 3.85
C THR A 128 2.55 3.54 4.39
N ASP A 129 2.66 3.30 5.69
CA ASP A 129 3.86 2.78 6.35
C ASP A 129 5.17 3.42 5.86
N THR A 130 5.24 4.75 5.92
CA THR A 130 6.48 5.47 5.62
C THR A 130 6.94 6.31 6.80
N GLY A 131 8.24 6.31 7.09
CA GLY A 131 8.81 7.12 8.19
C GLY A 131 8.96 8.60 7.83
N PHE A 132 9.09 8.88 6.56
CA PHE A 132 9.08 10.21 5.94
C PHE A 132 8.65 10.07 4.48
N VAL A 133 8.26 11.16 3.86
CA VAL A 133 7.90 11.17 2.44
C VAL A 133 9.18 11.35 1.60
N PRO A 134 9.68 10.32 0.90
CA PRO A 134 10.82 10.46 0.01
C PRO A 134 10.49 11.37 -1.18
N GLU A 135 11.49 12.06 -1.73
CA GLU A 135 11.30 12.94 -2.89
C GLU A 135 10.61 12.25 -4.08
N PRO A 136 10.96 11.01 -4.47
CA PRO A 136 10.24 10.30 -5.53
C PRO A 136 8.75 10.05 -5.21
N ALA A 137 8.42 9.79 -3.95
CA ALA A 137 7.02 9.65 -3.50
C ALA A 137 6.28 11.00 -3.58
N ALA A 138 6.88 12.08 -3.09
CA ALA A 138 6.31 13.42 -3.17
C ALA A 138 6.04 13.82 -4.64
N ALA A 139 7.00 13.57 -5.53
CA ALA A 139 6.84 13.82 -6.96
C ALA A 139 5.70 13.00 -7.58
N ALA A 140 5.62 11.70 -7.27
CA ALA A 140 4.57 10.82 -7.77
C ALA A 140 3.17 11.22 -7.26
N LEU A 141 3.08 11.72 -6.04
CA LEU A 141 1.82 12.11 -5.40
C LEU A 141 1.36 13.53 -5.74
N THR A 142 2.19 14.31 -6.43
CA THR A 142 1.82 15.66 -6.85
C THR A 142 0.67 15.60 -7.86
N GLY A 143 -0.36 16.42 -7.62
CA GLY A 143 -1.52 16.57 -8.51
C GLY A 143 -2.47 15.35 -8.51
N VAL A 144 -2.47 14.51 -7.48
CA VAL A 144 -3.52 13.49 -7.31
C VAL A 144 -4.82 14.15 -6.80
N ASP A 145 -5.96 13.61 -7.23
CA ASP A 145 -7.29 14.10 -6.80
C ASP A 145 -7.67 13.56 -5.42
N LEU A 146 -7.17 12.39 -5.06
CA LEU A 146 -7.38 11.75 -3.77
C LEU A 146 -6.05 11.20 -3.24
N LEU A 147 -5.70 11.56 -2.02
CA LEU A 147 -4.54 11.01 -1.32
C LEU A 147 -5.00 10.17 -0.12
N VAL A 148 -4.64 8.90 -0.13
CA VAL A 148 -4.75 8.01 1.03
C VAL A 148 -3.40 8.01 1.73
N LEU A 149 -3.35 8.63 2.89
CA LEU A 149 -2.13 8.81 3.66
C LEU A 149 -2.31 8.25 5.06
N GLU A 150 -1.43 7.32 5.44
CA GLU A 150 -1.42 6.80 6.79
C GLU A 150 -0.68 7.74 7.74
N SER A 151 -1.25 7.94 8.93
CA SER A 151 -0.62 8.69 10.00
C SER A 151 -1.03 8.06 11.33
N ASN A 152 -0.08 7.37 11.97
CA ASN A 152 -0.41 6.43 13.05
C ASN A 152 -0.13 6.93 14.45
N HIS A 153 0.56 8.04 14.65
CA HIS A 153 0.90 8.47 16.01
C HIS A 153 1.09 9.98 16.18
N ASP A 154 0.75 10.45 17.36
CA ASP A 154 1.17 11.76 17.89
C ASP A 154 2.53 11.61 18.57
N VAL A 155 3.51 12.43 18.18
CA VAL A 155 4.89 12.34 18.66
C VAL A 155 4.98 12.63 20.17
N GLU A 156 4.21 13.58 20.67
CA GLU A 156 4.26 13.94 22.09
C GLU A 156 3.61 12.86 22.95
N TRP A 157 2.48 12.34 22.49
CA TRP A 157 1.81 11.22 23.16
C TRP A 157 2.66 9.94 23.15
N LEU A 158 3.34 9.66 22.05
CA LEU A 158 4.24 8.51 21.96
C LEU A 158 5.44 8.67 22.91
N ARG A 159 6.04 9.88 22.99
CA ARG A 159 7.18 10.15 23.88
C ARG A 159 6.80 10.05 25.37
N SER A 160 5.66 10.59 25.73
CA SER A 160 5.16 10.62 27.13
C SER A 160 4.45 9.33 27.55
N GLY A 161 3.93 8.57 26.61
CA GLY A 161 3.12 7.35 26.85
C GLY A 161 3.91 6.19 27.50
N PRO A 162 3.24 5.16 28.02
CA PRO A 162 3.83 4.04 28.77
C PRO A 162 4.50 2.98 27.89
N TYR A 163 4.97 3.34 26.72
CA TYR A 163 5.56 2.40 25.76
C TYR A 163 7.04 2.13 26.07
N PRO A 164 7.53 0.87 25.81
CA PRO A 164 8.94 0.54 25.95
C PRO A 164 9.82 1.46 25.09
N TYR A 165 11.00 1.80 25.61
CA TYR A 165 11.94 2.70 24.92
C TYR A 165 12.32 2.21 23.51
N SER A 166 12.54 0.90 23.35
CA SER A 166 12.84 0.28 22.04
C SER A 166 11.73 0.49 21.01
N LEU A 167 10.45 0.41 21.44
CA LEU A 167 9.32 0.67 20.57
C LEU A 167 9.23 2.15 20.20
N LYS A 168 9.46 3.06 21.16
CA LYS A 168 9.51 4.51 20.89
C LYS A 168 10.58 4.84 19.86
N GLN A 169 11.78 4.29 20.02
CA GLN A 169 12.89 4.50 19.08
C GLN A 169 12.59 3.96 17.68
N ARG A 170 11.91 2.81 17.56
CA ARG A 170 11.50 2.24 16.28
C ARG A 170 10.48 3.16 15.58
N ILE A 171 9.46 3.60 16.29
CA ILE A 171 8.38 4.44 15.71
C ILE A 171 8.89 5.85 15.39
N LEU A 172 9.73 6.45 16.23
CA LEU A 172 10.32 7.78 16.00
C LEU A 172 11.51 7.77 15.03
N GLY A 173 11.93 6.58 14.58
CA GLY A 173 13.03 6.43 13.63
C GLY A 173 12.59 6.75 12.19
N GLN A 174 13.55 6.96 11.31
CA GLN A 174 13.31 7.27 9.88
C GLN A 174 12.56 6.17 9.10
N ARG A 175 12.33 5.01 9.69
CA ARG A 175 11.60 3.87 9.10
C ARG A 175 10.31 3.53 9.85
N GLY A 176 9.94 4.34 10.82
CA GLY A 176 8.66 4.24 11.53
C GLY A 176 7.53 4.94 10.73
N PRO A 177 6.26 4.75 11.12
CA PRO A 177 5.13 5.39 10.45
C PRO A 177 5.15 6.91 10.61
N VAL A 178 4.64 7.64 9.61
CA VAL A 178 4.51 9.11 9.66
C VAL A 178 3.62 9.54 10.81
N SER A 179 4.02 10.57 11.53
CA SER A 179 3.22 11.16 12.59
C SER A 179 2.26 12.22 12.07
N TYR A 180 1.18 12.47 12.81
CA TYR A 180 0.24 13.58 12.54
C TYR A 180 0.91 14.95 12.47
N THR A 181 1.99 15.18 13.21
CA THR A 181 2.74 16.44 13.21
C THR A 181 3.53 16.65 11.92
N HIS A 182 4.05 15.59 11.31
CA HIS A 182 4.73 15.68 10.01
C HIS A 182 3.74 16.00 8.88
N LEU A 183 2.53 15.45 8.92
CA LEU A 183 1.47 15.77 7.95
C LEU A 183 1.07 17.24 7.97
N ARG A 184 0.84 17.81 9.16
CA ARG A 184 0.49 19.22 9.32
C ARG A 184 1.57 20.17 8.79
N ALA A 185 2.84 19.79 8.86
CA ALA A 185 3.92 20.60 8.29
C ALA A 185 3.86 20.68 6.77
N HIS A 186 3.43 19.60 6.10
CA HIS A 186 3.25 19.58 4.63
C HIS A 186 1.95 20.27 4.17
N GLU A 187 0.89 20.26 4.97
CA GLU A 187 -0.36 20.97 4.64
C GLU A 187 -0.20 22.51 4.68
N THR A 188 0.66 23.02 5.55
CA THR A 188 0.87 24.48 5.69
C THR A 188 1.71 25.08 4.57
N ASP A 189 2.56 24.32 3.92
CA ASP A 189 3.40 24.80 2.81
C ASP A 189 2.65 24.88 1.45
N SER A 190 1.45 24.30 1.39
CA SER A 190 0.63 24.26 0.16
C SER A 190 -0.37 25.43 0.03
N TYR A 191 -0.45 26.35 1.02
CA TYR A 191 -1.39 27.47 1.07
C TYR A 191 -0.72 28.85 1.14
N LEU A 192 0.55 28.97 0.72
CA LEU A 192 1.24 30.27 0.59
C LEU A 192 1.58 30.58 -0.86
#